data_d7ff4fdc1acf903f150ed55402d91e9f
#
_entry.id   d7ff4fdc1acf903f150ed55402d91e9f
#
_cell.length_a   1.000
_cell.length_b   1.000
_cell.length_c   1.000
_cell.angle_alpha   90.00
_cell.angle_beta   90.00
_cell.angle_gamma   90.00
#
_symmetry.space_group_name_H-M   'P 1'
#
loop_
_entity.id
_entity.type
_entity.pdbx_description
1 polymer ?
#
loop_
_entity_poly.entity_id
_entity_poly.type
_entity_poly.pdbx_seq_one_letter_code
_entity_poly.pdbx_strand_id
1 'polypeptide(L)'
;MPVCSAETAAKFNPPAGSWTLYGGVVGPKSRGQIRLTGPNPDDPIQIEANTLSHPDDLKAAVACVELCREIGNSAALRPLTKREVMPGNLRGAALEDFIRDAASTYHHQTCTAKMGRDSMSVVDGQLKVYGIENLRIADGSIMPRVTTGNTMAPCIIIGERAAEALRNELRLETSSVSRSARI
;
A
#
# COMPACT_ATOMS: atom_id res chain seq x y z
N MET A 1 11.52 9.73 -7.00
CA MET A 1 12.21 8.79 -6.09
C MET A 1 12.06 7.39 -6.67
N PRO A 2 13.10 6.59 -6.83
CA PRO A 2 12.95 5.24 -7.38
C PRO A 2 12.13 4.37 -6.40
N VAL A 3 11.14 3.64 -6.91
CA VAL A 3 10.41 2.62 -6.13
C VAL A 3 11.21 1.31 -6.16
N CYS A 4 12.40 1.37 -5.62
CA CYS A 4 13.25 0.22 -5.34
C CYS A 4 14.02 0.52 -4.05
N SER A 5 14.60 -0.52 -3.45
CA SER A 5 15.45 -0.32 -2.28
C SER A 5 16.61 0.64 -2.60
N ALA A 6 17.03 1.42 -1.60
CA ALA A 6 18.18 2.32 -1.76
C ALA A 6 19.45 1.57 -2.17
N GLU A 7 19.63 0.34 -1.68
CA GLU A 7 20.72 -0.55 -2.05
C GLU A 7 20.70 -0.91 -3.53
N THR A 8 19.51 -1.27 -4.05
CA THR A 8 19.37 -1.61 -5.48
C THR A 8 19.63 -0.38 -6.35
N ALA A 9 19.08 0.78 -5.98
CA ALA A 9 19.35 2.03 -6.69
C ALA A 9 20.86 2.35 -6.74
N ALA A 10 21.57 2.16 -5.63
CA ALA A 10 23.00 2.39 -5.55
C ALA A 10 23.81 1.45 -6.48
N LYS A 11 23.45 0.17 -6.58
CA LYS A 11 24.09 -0.80 -7.48
C LYS A 11 24.05 -0.39 -8.95
N PHE A 12 22.95 0.23 -9.40
CA PHE A 12 22.77 0.64 -10.79
C PHE A 12 23.28 2.05 -11.09
N ASN A 13 23.55 2.84 -10.07
CA ASN A 13 24.10 4.20 -10.15
C ASN A 13 23.53 5.01 -11.35
N PRO A 14 22.23 5.31 -11.39
CA PRO A 14 21.59 5.94 -12.53
C PRO A 14 22.24 7.29 -12.83
N PRO A 15 22.57 7.61 -14.09
CA PRO A 15 23.16 8.88 -14.46
C PRO A 15 22.29 10.07 -14.08
N ALA A 16 22.91 11.23 -13.90
CA ALA A 16 22.17 12.49 -13.75
C ALA A 16 21.27 12.72 -14.97
N GLY A 17 20.05 13.18 -14.74
CA GLY A 17 19.03 13.36 -15.78
C GLY A 17 18.26 12.10 -16.15
N SER A 18 18.46 10.98 -15.44
CA SER A 18 17.62 9.79 -15.62
C SER A 18 16.19 10.07 -15.16
N TRP A 19 15.23 9.47 -15.84
CA TRP A 19 13.81 9.45 -15.45
C TRP A 19 13.35 8.02 -15.18
N THR A 20 12.26 7.85 -14.46
CA THR A 20 11.78 6.55 -14.00
C THR A 20 10.29 6.37 -14.30
N LEU A 21 9.92 5.22 -14.83
CA LEU A 21 8.55 4.73 -14.80
C LEU A 21 8.33 3.96 -13.50
N TYR A 22 7.25 4.30 -12.81
CA TYR A 22 6.83 3.60 -11.61
C TYR A 22 5.77 2.57 -11.98
N GLY A 23 6.08 1.31 -11.70
CA GLY A 23 5.13 0.23 -11.80
C GLY A 23 4.82 -0.34 -10.42
N GLY A 24 3.57 -0.67 -10.16
CA GLY A 24 3.13 -1.24 -8.89
C GLY A 24 2.10 -2.34 -9.07
N VAL A 25 2.23 -3.40 -8.27
CA VAL A 25 1.22 -4.46 -8.19
C VAL A 25 0.04 -3.97 -7.39
N VAL A 26 -1.16 -4.00 -7.97
CA VAL A 26 -2.41 -3.68 -7.29
C VAL A 26 -3.15 -4.96 -6.90
N GLY A 27 -3.78 -4.97 -5.72
CA GLY A 27 -4.52 -6.12 -5.20
C GLY A 27 -3.63 -7.34 -4.91
N PRO A 28 -2.47 -7.21 -4.22
CA PRO A 28 -1.57 -8.32 -3.96
C PRO A 28 -2.26 -9.45 -3.19
N LYS A 29 -1.86 -10.69 -3.47
CA LYS A 29 -2.31 -11.90 -2.77
C LYS A 29 -1.41 -12.25 -1.59
N SER A 30 -0.14 -11.82 -1.62
CA SER A 30 0.79 -11.96 -0.49
C SER A 30 0.23 -11.33 0.77
N ARG A 31 0.49 -11.95 1.91
CA ARG A 31 0.03 -11.48 3.22
C ARG A 31 1.19 -11.45 4.18
N GLY A 32 1.33 -10.31 4.87
CA GLY A 32 2.25 -10.13 5.99
C GLY A 32 1.54 -10.18 7.33
N GLN A 33 2.29 -10.00 8.38
CA GLN A 33 1.78 -9.93 9.75
C GLN A 33 2.62 -8.99 10.59
N ILE A 34 1.99 -8.50 11.66
CA ILE A 34 2.63 -7.73 12.72
C ILE A 34 2.44 -8.50 14.01
N ARG A 35 3.51 -8.62 14.80
CA ARG A 35 3.50 -9.30 16.11
C ARG A 35 4.09 -8.41 17.18
N LEU A 36 3.51 -8.45 18.37
CA LEU A 36 4.14 -7.90 19.56
C LEU A 36 5.28 -8.84 19.98
N THR A 37 6.38 -8.28 20.47
CA THR A 37 7.54 -9.02 20.96
C THR A 37 7.60 -9.09 22.50
N GLY A 38 6.77 -8.27 23.19
CA GLY A 38 6.70 -8.22 24.62
C GLY A 38 5.49 -7.43 25.12
N PRO A 39 5.34 -7.30 26.44
CA PRO A 39 4.20 -6.65 27.09
C PRO A 39 4.32 -5.12 27.18
N ASN A 40 5.52 -4.57 27.01
CA ASN A 40 5.74 -3.14 27.14
C ASN A 40 5.40 -2.39 25.86
N PRO A 41 4.80 -1.19 25.92
CA PRO A 41 4.52 -0.37 24.73
C PRO A 41 5.76 -0.01 23.91
N ASP A 42 6.93 0.03 24.55
CA ASP A 42 8.22 0.38 23.94
C ASP A 42 8.94 -0.84 23.34
N ASP A 43 8.41 -2.04 23.51
CA ASP A 43 8.99 -3.24 22.91
C ASP A 43 8.88 -3.13 21.38
N PRO A 44 9.94 -3.46 20.62
CA PRO A 44 9.90 -3.35 19.16
C PRO A 44 8.88 -4.31 18.57
N ILE A 45 8.07 -3.85 17.63
CA ILE A 45 7.16 -4.74 16.91
C ILE A 45 7.91 -5.53 15.83
N GLN A 46 7.55 -6.79 15.66
CA GLN A 46 8.03 -7.62 14.57
C GLN A 46 7.12 -7.41 13.36
N ILE A 47 7.69 -7.01 12.23
CA ILE A 47 6.98 -6.81 10.96
C ILE A 47 7.49 -7.82 9.94
N GLU A 48 6.61 -8.71 9.51
CA GLU A 48 6.87 -9.68 8.45
C GLU A 48 6.06 -9.25 7.22
N ALA A 49 6.68 -8.55 6.29
CA ALA A 49 5.99 -8.00 5.12
C ALA A 49 5.56 -9.09 4.13
N ASN A 50 6.32 -10.18 4.00
CA ASN A 50 6.10 -11.28 3.05
C ASN A 50 5.83 -10.82 1.62
N THR A 51 6.47 -9.74 1.20
CA THR A 51 6.32 -9.15 -0.13
C THR A 51 6.66 -10.20 -1.21
N LEU A 52 5.81 -10.31 -2.24
CA LEU A 52 5.97 -11.25 -3.36
C LEU A 52 6.04 -12.74 -2.93
N SER A 53 5.52 -13.10 -1.75
CA SER A 53 5.46 -14.50 -1.31
C SER A 53 4.47 -15.33 -2.13
N HIS A 54 3.44 -14.72 -2.70
CA HIS A 54 2.49 -15.39 -3.58
C HIS A 54 3.01 -15.36 -5.04
N PRO A 55 3.02 -16.51 -5.77
CA PRO A 55 3.55 -16.58 -7.13
C PRO A 55 2.88 -15.62 -8.13
N ASP A 56 1.59 -15.35 -7.96
CA ASP A 56 0.86 -14.46 -8.87
C ASP A 56 1.30 -13.01 -8.72
N ASP A 57 1.76 -12.59 -7.53
CA ASP A 57 2.26 -11.25 -7.31
C ASP A 57 3.61 -11.03 -8.02
N LEU A 58 4.47 -12.05 -8.02
CA LEU A 58 5.71 -12.01 -8.78
C LEU A 58 5.43 -11.96 -10.29
N LYS A 59 4.49 -12.77 -10.79
CA LYS A 59 4.08 -12.72 -12.21
C LYS A 59 3.55 -11.34 -12.59
N ALA A 60 2.72 -10.75 -11.73
CA ALA A 60 2.20 -9.41 -11.95
C ALA A 60 3.32 -8.35 -11.93
N ALA A 61 4.32 -8.49 -11.06
CA ALA A 61 5.47 -7.59 -11.00
C ALA A 61 6.35 -7.71 -12.26
N VAL A 62 6.58 -8.92 -12.76
CA VAL A 62 7.28 -9.14 -14.05
C VAL A 62 6.50 -8.48 -15.20
N ALA A 63 5.20 -8.72 -15.30
CA ALA A 63 4.36 -8.10 -16.32
C ALA A 63 4.38 -6.57 -16.23
N CYS A 64 4.41 -6.02 -15.02
CA CYS A 64 4.53 -4.59 -14.78
C CYS A 64 5.86 -4.02 -15.30
N VAL A 65 6.99 -4.70 -15.10
CA VAL A 65 8.29 -4.29 -15.66
C VAL A 65 8.26 -4.33 -17.18
N GLU A 66 7.70 -5.38 -17.79
CA GLU A 66 7.60 -5.48 -19.24
C GLU A 66 6.70 -4.36 -19.82
N LEU A 67 5.59 -4.03 -19.17
CA LEU A 67 4.75 -2.89 -19.55
C LEU A 67 5.51 -1.56 -19.45
N CYS A 68 6.29 -1.35 -18.39
CA CYS A 68 7.14 -0.17 -18.26
C CYS A 68 8.16 -0.07 -19.41
N ARG A 69 8.73 -1.20 -19.83
CA ARG A 69 9.64 -1.28 -20.99
C ARG A 69 8.94 -0.92 -22.29
N GLU A 70 7.75 -1.44 -22.53
CA GLU A 70 6.95 -1.13 -23.69
C GLU A 70 6.66 0.38 -23.77
N ILE A 71 6.19 0.96 -22.65
CA ILE A 71 5.93 2.41 -22.56
C ILE A 71 7.21 3.21 -22.78
N GLY A 72 8.30 2.87 -22.09
CA GLY A 72 9.57 3.59 -22.17
C GLY A 72 10.22 3.55 -23.56
N ASN A 73 9.95 2.49 -24.35
CA ASN A 73 10.43 2.33 -25.72
C ASN A 73 9.42 2.81 -26.78
N SER A 74 8.28 3.36 -26.37
CA SER A 74 7.27 3.89 -27.30
C SER A 74 7.84 5.00 -28.20
N ALA A 75 7.24 5.20 -29.36
CA ALA A 75 7.64 6.26 -30.28
C ALA A 75 7.65 7.66 -29.65
N ALA A 76 6.70 7.91 -28.73
CA ALA A 76 6.58 9.19 -28.04
C ALA A 76 7.73 9.45 -27.05
N LEU A 77 8.26 8.42 -26.38
CA LEU A 77 9.32 8.57 -25.38
C LEU A 77 10.73 8.28 -25.92
N ARG A 78 10.84 7.70 -27.12
CA ARG A 78 12.12 7.38 -27.76
C ARG A 78 13.08 8.57 -27.87
N PRO A 79 12.66 9.80 -28.19
CA PRO A 79 13.57 10.94 -28.22
C PRO A 79 14.17 11.30 -26.87
N LEU A 80 13.52 10.90 -25.77
CA LEU A 80 13.93 11.16 -24.39
C LEU A 80 14.65 9.97 -23.75
N THR A 81 14.67 8.81 -24.43
CA THR A 81 15.20 7.56 -23.86
C THR A 81 16.45 7.13 -24.63
N LYS A 82 17.59 7.19 -23.96
CA LYS A 82 18.85 6.70 -24.53
C LYS A 82 19.01 5.19 -24.36
N ARG A 83 18.73 4.68 -23.15
CA ARG A 83 18.77 3.27 -22.81
C ARG A 83 18.07 3.01 -21.48
N GLU A 84 17.63 1.78 -21.25
CA GLU A 84 17.24 1.30 -19.93
C GLU A 84 18.47 1.16 -19.03
N VAL A 85 18.40 1.70 -17.82
CA VAL A 85 19.47 1.61 -16.82
C VAL A 85 19.19 0.46 -15.86
N MET A 86 17.97 0.41 -15.34
CA MET A 86 17.52 -0.55 -14.33
C MET A 86 16.11 -1.05 -14.70
N PRO A 87 15.89 -2.36 -14.74
CA PRO A 87 16.83 -3.47 -14.53
C PRO A 87 17.76 -3.79 -15.73
N GLY A 88 17.80 -2.98 -16.77
CA GLY A 88 18.66 -3.20 -17.93
C GLY A 88 18.21 -4.43 -18.75
N ASN A 89 19.15 -5.27 -19.14
CA ASN A 89 18.87 -6.41 -20.02
C ASN A 89 18.40 -7.69 -19.30
N LEU A 90 18.06 -7.61 -18.01
CA LEU A 90 17.62 -8.79 -17.25
C LEU A 90 16.33 -9.36 -17.82
N ARG A 91 16.25 -10.70 -17.90
CA ARG A 91 15.09 -11.47 -18.38
C ARG A 91 14.96 -12.78 -17.58
N GLY A 92 13.78 -13.39 -17.63
CA GLY A 92 13.51 -14.69 -16.98
C GLY A 92 13.87 -14.68 -15.50
N ALA A 93 14.52 -15.74 -15.02
CA ALA A 93 14.88 -15.89 -13.61
C ALA A 93 15.70 -14.72 -13.06
N ALA A 94 16.65 -14.20 -13.83
CA ALA A 94 17.45 -13.05 -13.40
C ALA A 94 16.62 -11.76 -13.20
N LEU A 95 15.55 -11.59 -13.98
CA LEU A 95 14.59 -10.50 -13.77
C LEU A 95 13.73 -10.73 -12.52
N GLU A 96 13.29 -11.96 -12.29
CA GLU A 96 12.54 -12.33 -11.09
C GLU A 96 13.36 -12.10 -9.81
N ASP A 97 14.62 -12.51 -9.81
CA ASP A 97 15.55 -12.30 -8.68
C ASP A 97 15.76 -10.79 -8.44
N PHE A 98 16.01 -10.03 -9.52
CA PHE A 98 16.08 -8.58 -9.43
C PHE A 98 14.80 -7.97 -8.81
N ILE A 99 13.61 -8.41 -9.23
CA ILE A 99 12.35 -7.90 -8.72
C ILE A 99 12.20 -8.22 -7.22
N ARG A 100 12.59 -9.41 -6.77
CA ARG A 100 12.55 -9.77 -5.34
C ARG A 100 13.46 -8.89 -4.50
N ASP A 101 14.64 -8.56 -5.00
CA ASP A 101 15.61 -7.70 -4.31
C ASP A 101 15.23 -6.22 -4.36
N ALA A 102 14.63 -5.78 -5.47
CA ALA A 102 14.34 -4.38 -5.72
C ALA A 102 12.96 -3.94 -5.21
N ALA A 103 12.02 -4.88 -5.04
CA ALA A 103 10.67 -4.55 -4.64
C ALA A 103 10.65 -3.78 -3.31
N SER A 104 9.89 -2.71 -3.28
CA SER A 104 9.72 -1.87 -2.10
C SER A 104 8.25 -1.52 -1.91
N THR A 105 7.93 -1.04 -0.74
CA THR A 105 6.58 -0.58 -0.42
C THR A 105 6.22 0.70 -1.20
N TYR A 106 4.94 0.83 -1.51
CA TYR A 106 4.36 2.07 -2.04
C TYR A 106 3.73 2.94 -0.93
N HIS A 107 4.07 2.66 0.32
CA HIS A 107 3.56 3.35 1.52
C HIS A 107 2.03 3.26 1.70
N HIS A 108 1.46 2.12 1.34
CA HIS A 108 0.03 1.83 1.42
C HIS A 108 -0.26 0.65 2.35
N GLN A 109 0.47 0.58 3.47
CA GLN A 109 0.28 -0.43 4.50
C GLN A 109 -1.12 -0.28 5.11
N THR A 110 -1.89 -1.37 5.06
CA THR A 110 -3.29 -1.43 5.50
C THR A 110 -3.62 -2.85 5.96
N CYS A 111 -4.86 -3.09 6.38
CA CYS A 111 -5.42 -4.43 6.61
C CYS A 111 -4.94 -5.15 7.89
N THR A 112 -4.17 -4.52 8.77
CA THR A 112 -3.63 -5.16 9.98
C THR A 112 -4.67 -5.38 11.08
N ALA A 113 -5.81 -4.67 11.03
CA ALA A 113 -6.96 -4.83 11.92
C ALA A 113 -8.25 -5.04 11.11
N LYS A 114 -8.20 -5.95 10.12
CA LYS A 114 -9.23 -6.06 9.09
C LYS A 114 -10.64 -6.22 9.64
N MET A 115 -11.58 -5.56 8.97
CA MET A 115 -13.01 -5.74 9.16
C MET A 115 -13.45 -7.08 8.55
N GLY A 116 -14.38 -7.75 9.22
CA GLY A 116 -14.97 -8.97 8.68
C GLY A 116 -15.68 -9.79 9.74
N ARG A 117 -15.95 -11.06 9.42
CA ARG A 117 -16.64 -12.02 10.29
C ARG A 117 -15.89 -13.34 10.46
N ASP A 118 -14.71 -13.46 9.87
CA ASP A 118 -13.86 -14.63 10.02
C ASP A 118 -13.01 -14.53 11.31
N SER A 119 -12.37 -15.63 11.69
CA SER A 119 -11.56 -15.72 12.91
C SER A 119 -10.37 -14.77 12.99
N MET A 120 -9.95 -14.21 11.85
CA MET A 120 -8.87 -13.24 11.77
C MET A 120 -9.38 -11.80 11.72
N SER A 121 -10.69 -11.57 11.78
CA SER A 121 -11.27 -10.24 11.78
C SER A 121 -11.14 -9.60 13.16
N VAL A 122 -10.68 -8.34 13.18
CA VAL A 122 -10.44 -7.57 14.41
C VAL A 122 -11.64 -6.68 14.73
N VAL A 123 -12.30 -6.12 13.71
CA VAL A 123 -13.47 -5.26 13.88
C VAL A 123 -14.66 -5.77 13.07
N ASP A 124 -15.85 -5.42 13.53
CA ASP A 124 -17.10 -5.66 12.84
C ASP A 124 -17.41 -4.58 11.78
N GLY A 125 -18.58 -4.67 11.12
CA GLY A 125 -19.05 -3.69 10.14
C GLY A 125 -19.40 -2.32 10.73
N GLN A 126 -19.42 -2.18 12.05
CA GLN A 126 -19.59 -0.91 12.78
C GLN A 126 -18.27 -0.42 13.37
N LEU A 127 -17.15 -1.02 12.97
CA LEU A 127 -15.80 -0.69 13.40
C LEU A 127 -15.51 -1.03 14.89
N LYS A 128 -16.38 -1.77 15.55
CA LYS A 128 -16.22 -2.18 16.95
C LYS A 128 -15.23 -3.34 17.02
N VAL A 129 -14.29 -3.27 17.97
CA VAL A 129 -13.31 -4.33 18.19
C VAL A 129 -14.00 -5.52 18.85
N TYR A 130 -13.80 -6.71 18.28
CA TYR A 130 -14.35 -7.93 18.86
C TYR A 130 -13.77 -8.21 20.25
N GLY A 131 -14.65 -8.51 21.21
CA GLY A 131 -14.28 -8.88 22.57
C GLY A 131 -13.88 -7.70 23.48
N ILE A 132 -13.93 -6.46 23.01
CA ILE A 132 -13.65 -5.26 23.81
C ILE A 132 -14.79 -4.26 23.64
N GLU A 133 -15.39 -3.87 24.76
CA GLU A 133 -16.45 -2.88 24.76
C GLU A 133 -15.90 -1.45 24.57
N ASN A 134 -16.68 -0.57 23.93
CA ASN A 134 -16.39 0.84 23.76
C ASN A 134 -15.09 1.18 23.00
N LEU A 135 -14.55 0.23 22.24
CA LEU A 135 -13.35 0.41 21.43
C LEU A 135 -13.69 0.26 19.93
N ARG A 136 -13.19 1.18 19.12
CA ARG A 136 -13.27 1.14 17.66
C ARG A 136 -11.91 1.41 17.02
N ILE A 137 -11.75 0.92 15.80
CA ILE A 137 -10.63 1.25 14.93
C ILE A 137 -11.21 1.87 13.66
N ALA A 138 -10.72 3.05 13.27
CA ALA A 138 -11.26 3.84 12.17
C ALA A 138 -10.17 4.43 11.27
N ASP A 139 -9.30 3.60 10.77
CA ASP A 139 -8.22 3.95 9.85
C ASP A 139 -8.03 2.88 8.76
N GLY A 140 -6.99 2.99 7.94
CA GLY A 140 -6.72 2.06 6.85
C GLY A 140 -6.47 0.62 7.29
N SER A 141 -6.18 0.36 8.57
CA SER A 141 -5.94 -0.99 9.07
C SER A 141 -7.19 -1.87 9.03
N ILE A 142 -8.38 -1.28 9.05
CA ILE A 142 -9.65 -2.03 8.98
C ILE A 142 -9.96 -2.59 7.59
N MET A 143 -9.29 -2.15 6.55
CA MET A 143 -9.58 -2.61 5.19
C MET A 143 -9.40 -4.14 5.11
N PRO A 144 -10.39 -4.89 4.55
CA PRO A 144 -10.21 -6.34 4.34
C PRO A 144 -9.14 -6.66 3.30
N ARG A 145 -8.92 -5.74 2.36
CA ARG A 145 -7.88 -5.75 1.31
C ARG A 145 -7.47 -4.33 1.00
N VAL A 146 -6.22 -4.16 0.59
CA VAL A 146 -5.76 -2.88 0.05
C VAL A 146 -6.55 -2.54 -1.23
N THR A 147 -6.89 -1.28 -1.39
CA THR A 147 -7.59 -0.79 -2.60
C THR A 147 -6.67 -0.82 -3.83
N THR A 148 -7.27 -0.83 -5.03
CA THR A 148 -6.51 -0.77 -6.30
C THR A 148 -6.04 0.64 -6.68
N GLY A 149 -6.24 1.61 -5.80
CA GLY A 149 -5.78 2.99 -5.90
C GLY A 149 -5.10 3.43 -4.60
N ASN A 150 -4.73 4.70 -4.55
CA ASN A 150 -4.12 5.30 -3.36
C ASN A 150 -5.04 5.20 -2.15
N THR A 151 -4.46 4.96 -0.97
CA THR A 151 -5.20 4.65 0.25
C THR A 151 -5.72 5.87 1.02
N MET A 152 -5.29 7.09 0.66
CA MET A 152 -5.70 8.29 1.37
C MET A 152 -7.21 8.54 1.31
N ALA A 153 -7.81 8.51 0.13
CA ALA A 153 -9.25 8.74 -0.01
C ALA A 153 -10.09 7.69 0.74
N PRO A 154 -9.82 6.38 0.63
CA PRO A 154 -10.45 5.38 1.49
C PRO A 154 -10.29 5.64 2.98
N CYS A 155 -9.12 6.08 3.46
CA CYS A 155 -8.92 6.41 4.88
C CYS A 155 -9.80 7.58 5.33
N ILE A 156 -9.94 8.63 4.50
CA ILE A 156 -10.85 9.75 4.78
C ILE A 156 -12.30 9.25 4.86
N ILE A 157 -12.73 8.41 3.91
CA ILE A 157 -14.08 7.84 3.90
C ILE A 157 -14.34 7.00 5.17
N ILE A 158 -13.37 6.21 5.59
CA ILE A 158 -13.45 5.43 6.84
C ILE A 158 -13.67 6.36 8.03
N GLY A 159 -12.89 7.44 8.15
CA GLY A 159 -13.01 8.42 9.22
C GLY A 159 -14.38 9.11 9.24
N GLU A 160 -14.86 9.57 8.08
CA GLU A 160 -16.18 10.20 7.95
C GLU A 160 -17.32 9.25 8.32
N ARG A 161 -17.27 8.00 7.85
CA ARG A 161 -18.27 6.98 8.19
C ARG A 161 -18.25 6.60 9.67
N ALA A 162 -17.06 6.55 10.28
CA ALA A 162 -16.91 6.31 11.71
C ALA A 162 -17.53 7.46 12.54
N ALA A 163 -17.26 8.70 12.14
CA ALA A 163 -17.84 9.89 12.79
C ALA A 163 -19.37 9.91 12.67
N GLU A 164 -19.91 9.59 11.50
CA GLU A 164 -21.36 9.48 11.28
C GLU A 164 -21.98 8.39 12.18
N ALA A 165 -21.36 7.20 12.23
CA ALA A 165 -21.83 6.09 13.05
C ALA A 165 -21.84 6.45 14.55
N LEU A 166 -20.77 7.07 15.04
CA LEU A 166 -20.66 7.54 16.43
C LEU A 166 -21.70 8.59 16.77
N ARG A 167 -21.90 9.58 15.90
CA ARG A 167 -22.90 10.63 16.08
C ARG A 167 -24.30 10.04 16.21
N ASN A 168 -24.65 9.10 15.35
CA ASN A 168 -25.95 8.45 15.35
C ASN A 168 -26.15 7.57 16.61
N GLU A 169 -25.14 6.82 17.01
CA GLU A 169 -25.19 5.94 18.20
C GLU A 169 -25.32 6.76 19.50
N LEU A 170 -24.54 7.81 19.62
CA LEU A 170 -24.52 8.69 20.80
C LEU A 170 -25.56 9.80 20.77
N ARG A 171 -26.39 9.88 19.73
CA ARG A 171 -27.41 10.90 19.52
C ARG A 171 -26.85 12.33 19.64
N LEU A 172 -25.63 12.54 19.17
CA LEU A 172 -25.01 13.85 19.19
C LEU A 172 -25.64 14.75 18.13
N GLU A 173 -26.09 15.95 18.56
CA GLU A 173 -26.62 16.96 17.63
C GLU A 173 -25.53 17.43 16.67
N THR A 174 -25.91 17.65 15.41
CA THR A 174 -25.06 18.36 14.47
C THR A 174 -24.99 19.81 14.91
N SER A 175 -23.85 20.28 15.42
CA SER A 175 -23.60 21.73 15.50
C SER A 175 -23.77 22.29 14.09
N SER A 176 -24.84 23.07 13.88
CA SER A 176 -25.04 23.83 12.66
C SER A 176 -23.91 24.86 12.58
N VAL A 177 -22.80 24.49 11.93
CA VAL A 177 -21.86 25.49 11.43
C VAL A 177 -22.65 26.27 10.39
N SER A 178 -23.17 27.43 10.80
CA SER A 178 -23.84 28.35 9.91
C SER A 178 -22.89 28.63 8.74
N ARG A 179 -23.30 28.19 7.55
CA ARG A 179 -22.69 28.67 6.30
C ARG A 179 -23.05 30.16 6.13
N SER A 180 -22.41 31.01 6.90
CA SER A 180 -22.34 32.45 6.63
C SER A 180 -20.92 32.76 6.16
N ALA A 181 -20.66 32.43 4.92
CA ALA A 181 -19.66 33.10 4.10
C ALA A 181 -20.26 33.20 2.70
N ARG A 182 -21.14 34.19 2.56
CA ARG A 182 -21.27 34.86 1.26
C ARG A 182 -20.01 35.73 1.10
N ILE A 183 -19.32 35.52 0.02
CA ILE A 183 -18.89 36.60 -0.90
C ILE A 183 -18.52 35.92 -2.21
#